data_81beb9c760b3db40889150c2dac5937d
#
_entry.id   81beb9c760b3db40889150c2dac5937d
#
_cell.length_a   1.000
_cell.length_b   1.000
_cell.length_c   1.000
_cell.angle_alpha   90.00
_cell.angle_beta   90.00
_cell.angle_gamma   90.00
#
_symmetry.space_group_name_H-M   'P 1'
#
loop_
_entity.id
_entity.type
_entity.pdbx_description
1 polymer ?
#
loop_
_entity_poly.entity_id
_entity_poly.type
_entity_poly.pdbx_seq_one_letter_code
_entity_poly.pdbx_strand_id
1 'polypeptide(L)' 'MKFVYRIEELDCAHCAAKMEKAISKLDGVESVSVAFLSQKLTIEADESKIEEIITKAAEICRKVEPDCKIIVK' A
#
# COMPACT_ATOMS: atom_id res chain seq x y z
N MET A 1 12.89 7.74 -1.98
CA MET A 1 13.21 6.35 -2.37
C MET A 1 11.96 5.59 -2.74
N LYS A 2 12.12 4.61 -3.59
CA LYS A 2 11.03 3.81 -4.10
C LYS A 2 11.03 2.44 -3.43
N PHE A 3 9.91 2.07 -2.83
CA PHE A 3 9.76 0.79 -2.14
C PHE A 3 8.66 -0.01 -2.80
N VAL A 4 8.92 -1.27 -3.07
CA VAL A 4 7.95 -2.17 -3.70
C VAL A 4 7.62 -3.30 -2.74
N TYR A 5 6.34 -3.47 -2.46
CA TYR A 5 5.86 -4.53 -1.59
C TYR A 5 4.87 -5.40 -2.34
N ARG A 6 4.78 -6.64 -1.93
CA ARG A 6 3.82 -7.55 -2.51
C ARG A 6 2.53 -7.50 -1.71
N ILE A 7 1.41 -7.57 -2.41
CA ILE A 7 0.09 -7.65 -1.78
C ILE A 7 -0.50 -9.02 -2.11
N GLU A 8 -1.07 -9.68 -1.11
CA GLU A 8 -1.75 -10.96 -1.31
C GLU A 8 -3.25 -10.80 -1.14
N GLU A 9 -4.01 -11.62 -1.85
CA GLU A 9 -5.47 -11.68 -1.75
C GLU A 9 -6.17 -10.38 -2.16
N LEU A 10 -5.57 -9.62 -3.07
CA LEU A 10 -6.19 -8.42 -3.60
C LEU A 10 -6.92 -8.78 -4.89
N ASP A 11 -8.22 -9.01 -4.78
CA ASP A 11 -9.04 -9.46 -5.90
C ASP A 11 -9.93 -8.39 -6.53
N CYS A 12 -9.89 -7.19 -5.99
CA CYS A 12 -10.81 -6.14 -6.39
C CYS A 12 -10.07 -4.89 -6.86
N ALA A 13 -10.27 -4.50 -8.11
CA ALA A 13 -9.63 -3.30 -8.65
C ALA A 13 -10.13 -2.04 -7.93
N HIS A 14 -11.39 -2.02 -7.54
CA HIS A 14 -11.96 -0.90 -6.81
C HIS A 14 -11.32 -0.76 -5.42
N CYS A 15 -11.05 -1.89 -4.79
CA CYS A 15 -10.38 -1.90 -3.49
C CYS A 15 -8.95 -1.40 -3.64
N ALA A 16 -8.28 -1.78 -4.71
CA ALA A 16 -6.92 -1.31 -4.99
C ALA A 16 -6.89 0.21 -5.12
N ALA A 17 -7.85 0.77 -5.84
CA ALA A 17 -7.96 2.22 -6.02
C ALA A 17 -8.21 2.93 -4.68
N LYS A 18 -9.06 2.36 -3.84
CA LYS A 18 -9.33 2.92 -2.51
C LYS A 18 -8.08 2.91 -1.63
N MET A 19 -7.35 1.81 -1.66
CA MET A 19 -6.12 1.69 -0.90
C MET A 19 -5.10 2.71 -1.36
N GLU A 20 -4.92 2.83 -2.66
CA GLU A 20 -3.98 3.77 -3.24
C GLU A 20 -4.31 5.20 -2.80
N LYS A 21 -5.57 5.57 -2.90
CA LYS A 21 -6.00 6.90 -2.52
C LYS A 21 -5.77 7.17 -1.03
N ALA A 22 -6.12 6.22 -0.19
CA ALA A 22 -5.97 6.38 1.26
C ALA A 22 -4.50 6.45 1.66
N ILE A 23 -3.67 5.61 1.07
CA ILE A 23 -2.23 5.60 1.37
C ILE A 23 -1.58 6.90 0.89
N SER A 24 -2.01 7.43 -0.24
CA SER A 24 -1.45 8.67 -0.78
C SER A 24 -1.65 9.86 0.14
N LYS A 25 -2.61 9.76 1.05
CA LYS A 25 -2.88 10.83 2.01
C LYS A 25 -2.05 10.75 3.28
N LEU A 26 -1.30 9.69 3.44
CA LEU A 26 -0.45 9.55 4.61
C LEU A 26 0.70 10.54 4.58
N ASP A 27 1.05 11.04 5.75
CA ASP A 27 2.14 11.97 5.87
C ASP A 27 3.46 11.31 5.49
N GLY A 28 4.23 11.98 4.64
CA GLY A 28 5.52 11.47 4.21
C GLY A 28 5.48 10.68 2.90
N VAL A 29 4.31 10.36 2.38
CA VAL A 29 4.18 9.66 1.11
C VAL A 29 4.27 10.65 -0.04
N GLU A 30 5.27 10.48 -0.91
CA GLU A 30 5.41 11.32 -2.10
C GLU A 30 4.52 10.83 -3.21
N SER A 31 4.49 9.52 -3.41
CA SER A 31 3.59 8.91 -4.39
C SER A 31 3.35 7.45 -4.02
N VAL A 32 2.26 6.90 -4.51
CA VAL A 32 1.90 5.52 -4.28
C VAL A 32 1.18 4.97 -5.50
N SER A 33 1.43 3.72 -5.80
CA SER A 33 0.78 3.04 -6.91
C SER A 33 0.47 1.61 -6.48
N VAL A 34 -0.76 1.18 -6.72
CA VAL A 34 -1.17 -0.20 -6.44
C VAL A 34 -1.45 -0.88 -7.78
N ALA A 35 -0.61 -1.84 -8.11
CA ALA A 35 -0.78 -2.61 -9.34
C ALA A 35 -1.63 -3.84 -9.04
N PHE A 36 -2.91 -3.73 -9.31
CA PHE A 36 -3.89 -4.77 -9.04
C PHE A 36 -3.54 -6.11 -9.73
N LEU A 37 -3.19 -6.03 -11.00
CA LEU A 37 -2.94 -7.25 -11.78
C LEU A 37 -1.70 -8.00 -11.33
N SER A 38 -0.67 -7.29 -10.92
CA SER A 38 0.56 -7.92 -10.44
C SER A 38 0.59 -8.03 -8.92
N GLN A 39 -0.41 -7.48 -8.25
CA GLN A 39 -0.52 -7.47 -6.79
C GLN A 39 0.72 -6.91 -6.11
N LYS A 40 1.12 -5.73 -6.54
CA LYS A 40 2.28 -5.04 -5.99
C LYS A 40 1.90 -3.63 -5.56
N LEU A 41 2.49 -3.21 -4.48
CA LEU A 41 2.33 -1.86 -3.94
C LEU A 41 3.67 -1.15 -4.04
N THR A 42 3.68 -0.01 -4.73
CA THR A 42 4.88 0.80 -4.87
C THR A 42 4.65 2.12 -4.13
N ILE A 43 5.55 2.45 -3.20
CA ILE A 43 5.47 3.69 -2.45
C ILE A 43 6.78 4.45 -2.62
N GLU A 44 6.67 5.73 -2.93
CA GLU A 44 7.82 6.62 -2.93
C GLU A 44 7.74 7.50 -1.69
N ALA A 45 8.73 7.38 -0.84
CA ALA A 45 8.78 8.11 0.43
C ALA A 45 10.21 8.12 0.96
N ASP A 46 10.42 8.91 2.01
CA ASP A 46 11.69 8.95 2.67
C ASP A 46 11.92 7.64 3.43
N GLU A 47 13.12 7.10 3.33
CA GLU A 47 13.50 5.89 4.00
C GLU A 47 13.25 5.93 5.51
N SER A 48 13.41 7.09 6.12
CA SER A 48 13.22 7.25 7.55
C SER A 48 11.75 7.14 7.97
N LYS A 49 10.82 7.27 7.04
CA LYS A 49 9.39 7.25 7.32
C LYS A 49 8.68 6.00 6.81
N ILE A 50 9.36 5.19 6.04
CA ILE A 50 8.69 4.06 5.37
C ILE A 50 8.10 3.04 6.35
N GLU A 51 8.75 2.79 7.47
CA GLU A 51 8.23 1.83 8.44
C GLU A 51 6.88 2.27 8.99
N GLU A 52 6.75 3.54 9.33
CA GLU A 52 5.51 4.10 9.83
C GLU A 52 4.44 4.08 8.73
N ILE A 53 4.85 4.47 7.52
CA ILE A 53 3.94 4.49 6.37
C ILE A 53 3.41 3.09 6.07
N ILE A 54 4.29 2.09 6.03
CA ILE A 54 3.86 0.74 5.69
C ILE A 54 2.98 0.12 6.77
N THR A 55 3.20 0.47 8.03
CA THR A 55 2.34 0.04 9.12
C THR A 55 0.92 0.56 8.92
N LYS A 56 0.81 1.85 8.61
CA LYS A 56 -0.49 2.46 8.36
C LYS A 56 -1.12 1.93 7.07
N ALA A 57 -0.30 1.67 6.05
CA ALA A 57 -0.79 1.10 4.81
C ALA A 57 -1.38 -0.29 5.03
N ALA A 58 -0.75 -1.09 5.89
CA ALA A 58 -1.27 -2.41 6.21
C ALA A 58 -2.62 -2.33 6.92
N GLU A 59 -2.79 -1.34 7.81
CA GLU A 59 -4.07 -1.13 8.47
C GLU A 59 -5.15 -0.72 7.47
N ILE A 60 -4.81 0.16 6.54
CA ILE A 60 -5.73 0.58 5.48
C ILE A 60 -6.13 -0.61 4.63
N CYS A 61 -5.17 -1.45 4.29
CA CYS A 61 -5.41 -2.65 3.50
C CYS A 61 -6.45 -3.55 4.18
N ARG A 62 -6.30 -3.78 5.47
CA ARG A 62 -7.24 -4.60 6.23
C ARG A 62 -8.63 -4.01 6.30
N LYS A 63 -8.72 -2.69 6.39
CA LYS A 63 -10.01 -2.01 6.47
C LYS A 63 -10.77 -2.08 5.15
N VAL A 64 -10.04 -1.99 4.05
CA VAL A 64 -10.65 -2.03 2.71
C VAL A 64 -10.99 -3.46 2.33
N GLU A 65 -10.07 -4.38 2.60
CA GLU A 65 -10.25 -5.80 2.27
C GLU A 65 -9.62 -6.64 3.38
N PRO A 66 -10.43 -7.21 4.28
CA PRO A 66 -9.91 -7.96 5.43
C PRO A 66 -8.98 -9.11 5.08
N ASP A 67 -9.14 -9.71 3.91
CA ASP A 67 -8.32 -10.83 3.50
C ASP A 67 -7.01 -10.40 2.84
N CYS A 68 -6.89 -9.12 2.55
CA CYS A 68 -5.71 -8.58 1.88
C CYS A 68 -4.55 -8.45 2.87
N LYS A 69 -3.35 -8.79 2.41
CA LYS A 69 -2.14 -8.67 3.22
C LYS A 69 -1.03 -8.02 2.42
N ILE A 70 -0.31 -7.14 3.08
CA ILE A 70 0.90 -6.56 2.51
C ILE A 70 2.08 -7.33 3.06
N ILE A 71 2.91 -7.86 2.18
CA ILE A 71 4.10 -8.61 2.58
C ILE A 71 5.24 -7.62 2.71
N VAL A 72 5.68 -7.43 3.92
CA VAL A 72 6.81 -6.54 4.23
C VAL A 72 8.05 -7.40 4.40
N LYS A 73 9.04 -7.09 3.60
CA LYS A 73 10.26 -7.86 3.63
C LYS A 73 11.46 -6.98 3.60
#